data_2b897b71eaed6982f4d264dfed6d30fd
#
_entry.id   2b897b71eaed6982f4d264dfed6d30fd
#
_cell.length_a   1.000
_cell.length_b   1.000
_cell.length_c   1.000
_cell.angle_alpha   90.00
_cell.angle_beta   90.00
_cell.angle_gamma   90.00
#
_symmetry.space_group_name_H-M   'P 1'
#
loop_
_entity.id
_entity.type
_entity.pdbx_description
1 polymer ?
#
loop_
_entity_poly.entity_id
_entity_poly.type
_entity_poly.pdbx_seq_one_letter_code
_entity_poly.pdbx_strand_id
1 'polypeptide(L)'
;MQSMTGYGSGSASHALGTLEVNIRTVNSRFLEISLHDSKIPAAVSQTVYQMVKDSLERGKVTVKISFIPAQGGSGRQVHVDKELLSAYVKALQELKHVKGIKKSKVTVQDLLTLPEPWLSVEEQQIPEEEMIDLAREAASEAIQQLIAMRVREGKNLTEDLLKRLDWIENKRQFLMDHANEAVYAYENRFKARLIELLGGLHIAVDEGRILTEIAAYAEKTDFTEEVVRLGSHLDQFRKILLSDGPEGKKLNFLLQEINREVNTTASKADNLDIVNCVIMIKTELEKMREQVQNLE
;
A
#
# COMPACT_ATOMS: atom_id res chain seq x y z
N MET A 1 9.12 7.32 9.84
CA MET A 1 8.03 6.43 9.36
C MET A 1 7.99 6.36 7.84
N GLN A 2 7.60 5.21 7.26
CA GLN A 2 7.50 4.99 5.81
C GLN A 2 6.09 4.54 5.44
N SER A 3 5.67 4.81 4.20
CA SER A 3 4.45 4.23 3.66
C SER A 3 4.69 2.77 3.24
N MET A 4 3.68 1.91 3.39
CA MET A 4 3.71 0.54 2.86
C MET A 4 3.41 0.48 1.36
N THR A 5 2.84 1.53 0.79
CA THR A 5 2.56 1.64 -0.64
C THR A 5 3.71 2.31 -1.36
N GLY A 6 4.04 1.83 -2.55
CA GLY A 6 5.12 2.40 -3.33
C GLY A 6 5.29 1.73 -4.69
N TYR A 7 6.06 2.40 -5.54
CA TYR A 7 6.44 1.93 -6.86
C TYR A 7 7.89 2.30 -7.13
N GLY A 8 8.62 1.39 -7.73
CA GLY A 8 9.97 1.62 -8.22
C GLY A 8 10.19 0.89 -9.55
N SER A 9 10.93 1.50 -10.44
CA SER A 9 11.28 0.98 -11.75
C SER A 9 12.79 1.15 -11.94
N GLY A 10 13.44 0.12 -12.45
CA GLY A 10 14.85 0.19 -12.82
C GLY A 10 15.09 -0.53 -14.11
N SER A 11 16.12 -0.12 -14.82
CA SER A 11 16.47 -0.67 -16.12
C SER A 11 17.98 -0.80 -16.28
N ALA A 12 18.41 -1.90 -16.91
CA ALA A 12 19.80 -2.10 -17.28
C ALA A 12 19.88 -2.45 -18.77
N SER A 13 20.79 -1.79 -19.49
CA SER A 13 20.91 -1.91 -20.94
C SER A 13 22.09 -2.78 -21.34
N HIS A 14 21.84 -3.64 -22.32
CA HIS A 14 22.84 -4.47 -22.98
C HIS A 14 22.74 -4.26 -24.51
N ALA A 15 23.78 -4.69 -25.27
CA ALA A 15 23.77 -4.55 -26.72
C ALA A 15 22.58 -5.25 -27.41
N LEU A 16 22.03 -6.30 -26.82
CA LEU A 16 20.91 -7.09 -27.34
C LEU A 16 19.54 -6.61 -26.86
N GLY A 17 19.46 -5.70 -25.87
CA GLY A 17 18.21 -5.20 -25.35
C GLY A 17 18.33 -4.57 -23.96
N THR A 18 17.20 -4.30 -23.34
CA THR A 18 17.12 -3.69 -22.00
C THR A 18 16.30 -4.59 -21.07
N LEU A 19 16.87 -4.90 -19.89
CA LEU A 19 16.14 -5.57 -18.82
C LEU A 19 15.47 -4.52 -17.95
N GLU A 20 14.17 -4.67 -17.74
CA GLU A 20 13.38 -3.80 -16.86
C GLU A 20 12.85 -4.57 -15.67
N VAL A 21 12.99 -3.99 -14.49
CA VAL A 21 12.42 -4.48 -13.23
C VAL A 21 11.48 -3.44 -12.66
N ASN A 22 10.21 -3.80 -12.52
CA ASN A 22 9.17 -2.95 -11.94
C ASN A 22 8.68 -3.59 -10.64
N ILE A 23 8.73 -2.84 -9.54
CA ILE A 23 8.34 -3.29 -8.21
C ILE A 23 7.21 -2.41 -7.71
N ARG A 24 6.10 -3.05 -7.31
CA ARG A 24 4.97 -2.38 -6.69
C ARG A 24 4.68 -3.01 -5.34
N THR A 25 4.49 -2.18 -4.32
CA THR A 25 4.11 -2.63 -2.98
C THR A 25 2.75 -2.07 -2.57
N VAL A 26 1.97 -2.88 -1.86
CA VAL A 26 0.72 -2.48 -1.23
C VAL A 26 0.68 -3.03 0.20
N ASN A 27 -0.16 -2.43 1.03
CA ASN A 27 -0.30 -2.85 2.42
C ASN A 27 -0.66 -4.35 2.53
N SER A 28 0.11 -5.09 3.32
CA SER A 28 -0.20 -6.46 3.76
C SER A 28 0.43 -6.71 5.14
N ARG A 29 -0.18 -7.64 5.89
CA ARG A 29 0.30 -8.04 7.22
C ARG A 29 1.64 -8.77 7.17
N PHE A 30 1.88 -9.54 6.12
CA PHE A 30 3.08 -10.35 5.91
C PHE A 30 3.76 -9.94 4.61
N LEU A 31 5.03 -10.28 4.47
CA LEU A 31 5.74 -10.12 3.20
C LEU A 31 5.30 -11.24 2.24
N GLU A 32 4.61 -10.84 1.18
CA GLU A 32 4.19 -11.71 0.09
C GLU A 32 4.79 -11.19 -1.20
N ILE A 33 5.68 -11.95 -1.83
CA ILE A 33 6.34 -11.55 -3.07
C ILE A 33 5.80 -12.39 -4.22
N SER A 34 5.19 -11.74 -5.20
CA SER A 34 4.72 -12.35 -6.44
C SER A 34 5.60 -11.88 -7.60
N LEU A 35 6.27 -12.83 -8.27
CA LEU A 35 7.07 -12.57 -9.47
C LEU A 35 6.23 -12.83 -10.72
N HIS A 36 6.34 -11.92 -11.67
CA HIS A 36 5.81 -12.06 -13.02
C HIS A 36 6.98 -11.86 -14.00
N ASP A 37 7.48 -12.96 -14.51
CA ASP A 37 8.53 -12.97 -15.50
C ASP A 37 8.03 -13.58 -16.81
N SER A 38 8.54 -13.10 -17.94
CA SER A 38 8.22 -13.62 -19.26
C SER A 38 9.53 -13.95 -19.97
N LYS A 39 9.80 -15.22 -20.16
CA LYS A 39 11.01 -15.75 -20.84
C LYS A 39 12.33 -15.33 -20.18
N ILE A 40 12.34 -15.19 -18.87
CA ILE A 40 13.53 -14.87 -18.08
C ILE A 40 14.07 -16.16 -17.45
N PRO A 41 15.39 -16.43 -17.44
CA PRO A 41 15.98 -17.56 -16.73
C PRO A 41 15.63 -17.56 -15.23
N ALA A 42 15.38 -18.76 -14.67
CA ALA A 42 14.96 -18.88 -13.28
C ALA A 42 15.97 -18.32 -12.28
N ALA A 43 17.28 -18.40 -12.59
CA ALA A 43 18.34 -17.84 -11.74
C ALA A 43 18.26 -16.30 -11.63
N VAL A 44 17.89 -15.63 -12.72
CA VAL A 44 17.68 -14.17 -12.75
C VAL A 44 16.49 -13.78 -11.86
N SER A 45 15.36 -14.48 -12.01
CA SER A 45 14.16 -14.25 -11.20
C SER A 45 14.43 -14.51 -9.72
N GLN A 46 15.19 -15.57 -9.39
CA GLN A 46 15.59 -15.89 -8.02
C GLN A 46 16.50 -14.82 -7.41
N THR A 47 17.41 -14.26 -8.19
CA THR A 47 18.29 -13.17 -7.75
C THR A 47 17.48 -11.93 -7.38
N VAL A 48 16.56 -11.50 -8.25
CA VAL A 48 15.68 -10.35 -7.98
C VAL A 48 14.79 -10.61 -6.77
N TYR A 49 14.22 -11.83 -6.66
CA TYR A 49 13.42 -12.23 -5.50
C TYR A 49 14.19 -12.06 -4.18
N GLN A 50 15.43 -12.54 -4.14
CA GLN A 50 16.23 -12.45 -2.92
C GLN A 50 16.57 -10.99 -2.57
N MET A 51 16.93 -10.15 -3.55
CA MET A 51 17.20 -8.73 -3.33
C MET A 51 15.99 -7.99 -2.77
N VAL A 52 14.78 -8.26 -3.30
CA VAL A 52 13.54 -7.67 -2.81
C VAL A 52 13.21 -8.15 -1.41
N LYS A 53 13.38 -9.46 -1.13
CA LYS A 53 13.15 -10.06 0.20
C LYS A 53 14.05 -9.47 1.27
N ASP A 54 15.33 -9.22 0.94
CA ASP A 54 16.31 -8.66 1.87
C ASP A 54 16.09 -7.15 2.13
N SER A 55 15.36 -6.48 1.23
CA SER A 55 15.12 -5.04 1.29
C SER A 55 13.81 -4.64 1.95
N LEU A 56 12.86 -5.57 2.14
CA LEU A 56 11.50 -5.27 2.63
C LEU A 56 11.10 -6.24 3.74
N GLU A 57 10.54 -5.70 4.82
CA GLU A 57 10.11 -6.50 5.98
C GLU A 57 8.68 -7.05 5.84
N ARG A 58 7.78 -6.27 5.20
CA ARG A 58 6.38 -6.65 5.01
C ARG A 58 5.74 -5.95 3.81
N GLY A 59 4.54 -6.40 3.43
CA GLY A 59 3.77 -5.87 2.30
C GLY A 59 3.55 -6.92 1.23
N LYS A 60 2.53 -6.72 0.41
CA LYS A 60 2.35 -7.51 -0.79
C LYS A 60 3.11 -6.83 -1.92
N VAL A 61 4.16 -7.50 -2.39
CA VAL A 61 5.09 -7.01 -3.41
C VAL A 61 4.81 -7.73 -4.72
N THR A 62 4.55 -6.98 -5.76
CA THR A 62 4.46 -7.49 -7.13
C THR A 62 5.68 -7.02 -7.89
N VAL A 63 6.47 -7.97 -8.38
CA VAL A 63 7.67 -7.72 -9.17
C VAL A 63 7.42 -8.19 -10.58
N LYS A 64 7.60 -7.31 -11.55
CA LYS A 64 7.53 -7.64 -12.97
C LYS A 64 8.93 -7.49 -13.58
N ILE A 65 9.44 -8.57 -14.20
CA ILE A 65 10.71 -8.58 -14.91
C ILE A 65 10.40 -8.77 -16.38
N SER A 66 10.95 -7.90 -17.23
CA SER A 66 10.77 -7.98 -18.66
C SER A 66 12.05 -7.64 -19.40
N PHE A 67 12.34 -8.39 -20.45
CA PHE A 67 13.45 -8.09 -21.37
C PHE A 67 12.87 -7.54 -22.66
N ILE A 68 13.31 -6.36 -23.05
CA ILE A 68 12.92 -5.67 -24.28
C ILE A 68 14.08 -5.75 -25.27
N PRO A 69 13.97 -6.53 -26.36
CA PRO A 69 15.03 -6.63 -27.38
C PRO A 69 15.33 -5.28 -28.03
N ALA A 70 16.59 -5.05 -28.37
CA ALA A 70 17.01 -3.86 -29.09
C ALA A 70 16.32 -3.75 -30.48
N GLN A 71 15.84 -2.56 -30.80
CA GLN A 71 15.27 -2.29 -32.12
C GLN A 71 16.38 -2.31 -33.18
N GLY A 72 16.31 -3.23 -34.15
CA GLY A 72 17.24 -3.25 -35.27
C GLY A 72 17.82 -4.64 -35.63
N GLY A 73 17.36 -5.71 -35.01
CA GLY A 73 17.65 -7.08 -35.47
C GLY A 73 19.08 -7.57 -35.27
N SER A 74 19.88 -6.89 -34.43
CA SER A 74 21.27 -7.28 -34.16
C SER A 74 21.43 -8.62 -33.40
N GLY A 75 20.34 -9.20 -32.93
CA GLY A 75 20.34 -10.49 -32.20
C GLY A 75 19.83 -11.67 -33.01
N ARG A 76 19.50 -11.52 -34.29
CA ARG A 76 19.03 -12.63 -35.16
C ARG A 76 20.11 -13.01 -36.13
N GLN A 77 20.66 -14.22 -35.99
CA GLN A 77 21.58 -14.81 -36.96
C GLN A 77 20.89 -15.94 -37.70
N VAL A 78 21.07 -15.92 -39.02
CA VAL A 78 20.59 -17.02 -39.89
C VAL A 78 21.68 -18.08 -39.88
N HIS A 79 21.37 -19.23 -39.29
CA HIS A 79 22.27 -20.40 -39.29
C HIS A 79 21.86 -21.34 -40.40
N VAL A 80 22.87 -21.75 -41.19
CA VAL A 80 22.72 -22.72 -42.28
C VAL A 80 23.39 -24.02 -41.86
N ASP A 81 22.59 -25.09 -41.66
CA ASP A 81 23.14 -26.43 -41.41
C ASP A 81 23.75 -27.00 -42.71
N LYS A 82 25.05 -26.75 -42.83
CA LYS A 82 25.81 -27.17 -44.04
C LYS A 82 25.95 -28.68 -44.13
N GLU A 83 25.96 -29.40 -42.99
CA GLU A 83 26.09 -30.86 -42.96
C GLU A 83 24.81 -31.49 -43.50
N LEU A 84 23.66 -31.09 -42.95
CA LEU A 84 22.37 -31.56 -43.40
C LEU A 84 22.14 -31.22 -44.86
N LEU A 85 22.44 -29.99 -45.28
CA LEU A 85 22.32 -29.54 -46.66
C LEU A 85 23.19 -30.39 -47.63
N SER A 86 24.43 -30.72 -47.23
CA SER A 86 25.34 -31.56 -48.01
C SER A 86 24.80 -32.99 -48.15
N ALA A 87 24.19 -33.54 -47.09
CA ALA A 87 23.57 -34.85 -47.10
C ALA A 87 22.38 -34.89 -48.09
N TYR A 88 21.50 -33.88 -48.08
CA TYR A 88 20.40 -33.78 -49.02
C TYR A 88 20.88 -33.63 -50.46
N VAL A 89 21.89 -32.82 -50.71
CA VAL A 89 22.45 -32.65 -52.07
C VAL A 89 23.00 -33.96 -52.59
N LYS A 90 23.72 -34.74 -51.75
CA LYS A 90 24.20 -36.08 -52.15
C LYS A 90 23.06 -37.03 -52.48
N ALA A 91 22.06 -37.13 -51.59
CA ALA A 91 20.90 -37.99 -51.82
C ALA A 91 20.17 -37.63 -53.08
N LEU A 92 19.97 -36.35 -53.38
CA LEU A 92 19.33 -35.87 -54.59
C LEU A 92 20.21 -36.18 -55.83
N GLN A 93 21.55 -36.21 -55.69
CA GLN A 93 22.43 -36.58 -56.79
C GLN A 93 22.38 -38.09 -57.08
N GLU A 94 22.23 -38.93 -56.07
CA GLU A 94 22.04 -40.38 -56.24
C GLU A 94 20.75 -40.72 -57.01
N LEU A 95 19.65 -39.97 -56.77
CA LEU A 95 18.39 -40.13 -57.45
C LEU A 95 18.51 -39.93 -58.97
N LYS A 96 19.52 -39.21 -59.47
CA LYS A 96 19.78 -39.03 -60.94
C LYS A 96 20.15 -40.35 -61.64
N HIS A 97 20.54 -41.38 -60.93
CA HIS A 97 20.85 -42.69 -61.48
C HIS A 97 19.65 -43.64 -61.48
N VAL A 98 18.47 -43.23 -60.92
CA VAL A 98 17.27 -44.03 -60.90
C VAL A 98 16.53 -43.89 -62.24
N LYS A 99 16.15 -45.04 -62.86
CA LYS A 99 15.33 -45.06 -64.10
C LYS A 99 14.00 -44.37 -63.89
N GLY A 100 13.69 -43.38 -64.73
CA GLY A 100 12.43 -42.66 -64.68
C GLY A 100 12.50 -41.26 -64.09
N ILE A 101 13.62 -40.86 -63.46
CA ILE A 101 13.80 -39.52 -62.90
C ILE A 101 14.57 -38.66 -63.94
N LYS A 102 13.99 -37.50 -64.30
CA LYS A 102 14.66 -36.52 -65.21
C LYS A 102 15.87 -35.91 -64.51
N LYS A 103 17.04 -35.91 -65.15
CA LYS A 103 18.24 -35.23 -64.68
C LYS A 103 18.03 -33.71 -64.67
N SER A 104 17.86 -33.11 -63.53
CA SER A 104 17.86 -31.63 -63.33
C SER A 104 19.01 -31.21 -62.42
N LYS A 105 19.42 -29.95 -62.53
CA LYS A 105 20.34 -29.35 -61.55
C LYS A 105 19.52 -29.03 -60.31
N VAL A 106 20.05 -29.33 -59.11
CA VAL A 106 19.49 -28.96 -57.83
C VAL A 106 19.61 -27.44 -57.69
N THR A 107 18.48 -26.78 -57.51
CA THR A 107 18.41 -25.33 -57.33
C THR A 107 18.14 -24.98 -55.84
N VAL A 108 18.42 -23.73 -55.47
CA VAL A 108 18.12 -23.26 -54.07
C VAL A 108 16.61 -23.40 -53.80
N GLN A 109 15.77 -23.29 -54.81
CA GLN A 109 14.32 -23.42 -54.65
C GLN A 109 13.91 -24.85 -54.31
N ASP A 110 14.61 -25.86 -54.82
CA ASP A 110 14.39 -27.27 -54.48
C ASP A 110 14.79 -27.54 -53.01
N LEU A 111 15.85 -26.87 -52.50
CA LEU A 111 16.31 -26.99 -51.11
C LEU A 111 15.34 -26.34 -50.14
N LEU A 112 14.62 -25.29 -50.54
CA LEU A 112 13.62 -24.64 -49.68
C LEU A 112 12.36 -25.49 -49.45
N THR A 113 12.14 -26.52 -50.29
CA THR A 113 11.00 -27.45 -50.18
C THR A 113 11.32 -28.71 -49.39
N LEU A 114 12.55 -28.83 -48.82
CA LEU A 114 12.93 -29.97 -48.00
C LEU A 114 12.12 -30.06 -46.71
N PRO A 115 11.80 -31.29 -46.26
CA PRO A 115 10.93 -31.49 -45.10
C PRO A 115 11.56 -31.08 -43.77
N GLU A 116 12.89 -31.08 -43.69
CA GLU A 116 13.63 -30.67 -42.48
C GLU A 116 14.22 -29.28 -42.66
N PRO A 117 14.13 -28.41 -41.61
CA PRO A 117 14.65 -27.05 -41.68
C PRO A 117 16.20 -27.06 -41.60
N TRP A 118 16.87 -26.81 -42.73
CA TRP A 118 18.31 -26.61 -42.83
C TRP A 118 18.70 -25.12 -42.67
N LEU A 119 17.72 -24.25 -42.55
CA LEU A 119 17.85 -22.83 -42.31
C LEU A 119 17.13 -22.52 -41.00
N SER A 120 17.85 -22.12 -39.95
CA SER A 120 17.29 -21.70 -38.69
C SER A 120 17.63 -20.23 -38.41
N VAL A 121 16.71 -19.54 -37.76
CA VAL A 121 16.98 -18.21 -37.22
C VAL A 121 17.26 -18.38 -35.74
N GLU A 122 18.51 -18.22 -35.37
CA GLU A 122 18.93 -18.23 -33.98
C GLU A 122 18.86 -16.82 -33.41
N GLU A 123 18.18 -16.68 -32.30
CA GLU A 123 18.24 -15.44 -31.51
C GLU A 123 19.46 -15.52 -30.58
N GLN A 124 20.33 -14.52 -30.72
CA GLN A 124 21.48 -14.40 -29.82
C GLN A 124 20.96 -14.23 -28.39
N GLN A 125 21.27 -15.18 -27.53
CA GLN A 125 20.92 -15.13 -26.12
C GLN A 125 22.03 -14.44 -25.31
N ILE A 126 21.65 -13.62 -24.35
CA ILE A 126 22.59 -13.06 -23.39
C ILE A 126 23.05 -14.23 -22.47
N PRO A 127 24.34 -14.38 -22.20
CA PRO A 127 24.81 -15.35 -21.18
C PRO A 127 24.10 -15.14 -19.86
N GLU A 128 23.77 -16.24 -19.18
CA GLU A 128 23.00 -16.19 -17.92
C GLU A 128 23.67 -15.32 -16.84
N GLU A 129 25.00 -15.37 -16.73
CA GLU A 129 25.78 -14.56 -15.80
C GLU A 129 25.62 -13.05 -16.07
N GLU A 130 25.72 -12.64 -17.33
CA GLU A 130 25.54 -11.25 -17.73
C GLU A 130 24.10 -10.79 -17.49
N MET A 131 23.12 -11.66 -17.73
CA MET A 131 21.70 -11.35 -17.46
C MET A 131 21.42 -11.21 -15.95
N ILE A 132 22.09 -11.98 -15.10
CA ILE A 132 22.04 -11.83 -13.64
C ILE A 132 22.61 -10.47 -13.21
N ASP A 133 23.71 -10.03 -13.80
CA ASP A 133 24.32 -8.73 -13.46
C ASP A 133 23.42 -7.56 -13.89
N LEU A 134 22.83 -7.63 -15.10
CA LEU A 134 21.82 -6.66 -15.54
C LEU A 134 20.61 -6.63 -14.59
N ALA A 135 20.16 -7.79 -14.13
CA ALA A 135 19.05 -7.88 -13.19
C ALA A 135 19.39 -7.27 -11.82
N ARG A 136 20.62 -7.44 -11.34
CA ARG A 136 21.09 -6.81 -10.11
C ARG A 136 21.08 -5.28 -10.21
N GLU A 137 21.58 -4.74 -11.32
CA GLU A 137 21.61 -3.32 -11.58
C GLU A 137 20.18 -2.75 -11.64
N ALA A 138 19.32 -3.32 -12.48
CA ALA A 138 17.93 -2.89 -12.63
C ALA A 138 17.13 -3.03 -11.33
N ALA A 139 17.28 -4.15 -10.60
CA ALA A 139 16.60 -4.36 -9.33
C ALA A 139 17.09 -3.39 -8.25
N SER A 140 18.38 -3.09 -8.19
CA SER A 140 18.94 -2.12 -7.24
C SER A 140 18.33 -0.74 -7.45
N GLU A 141 18.26 -0.28 -8.69
CA GLU A 141 17.63 1.00 -9.05
C GLU A 141 16.15 1.00 -8.68
N ALA A 142 15.41 -0.06 -9.04
CA ALA A 142 13.98 -0.18 -8.72
C ALA A 142 13.72 -0.15 -7.20
N ILE A 143 14.54 -0.84 -6.40
CA ILE A 143 14.43 -0.86 -4.93
C ILE A 143 14.73 0.52 -4.36
N GLN A 144 15.76 1.22 -4.84
CA GLN A 144 16.09 2.57 -4.37
C GLN A 144 14.95 3.55 -4.65
N GLN A 145 14.36 3.52 -5.84
CA GLN A 145 13.22 4.36 -6.20
C GLN A 145 11.99 4.04 -5.35
N LEU A 146 11.71 2.75 -5.12
CA LEU A 146 10.63 2.29 -4.25
C LEU A 146 10.79 2.84 -2.83
N ILE A 147 11.97 2.67 -2.22
CA ILE A 147 12.24 3.14 -0.85
C ILE A 147 12.12 4.67 -0.78
N ALA A 148 12.69 5.40 -1.74
CA ALA A 148 12.60 6.85 -1.81
C ALA A 148 11.14 7.34 -1.90
N MET A 149 10.31 6.63 -2.68
CA MET A 149 8.87 6.92 -2.77
C MET A 149 8.17 6.66 -1.43
N ARG A 150 8.41 5.50 -0.79
CA ARG A 150 7.81 5.13 0.50
C ARG A 150 8.15 6.12 1.61
N VAL A 151 9.40 6.60 1.66
CA VAL A 151 9.84 7.62 2.62
C VAL A 151 9.12 8.95 2.38
N ARG A 152 9.03 9.40 1.12
CA ARG A 152 8.34 10.65 0.77
C ARG A 152 6.86 10.59 1.12
N GLU A 153 6.20 9.49 0.77
CA GLU A 153 4.77 9.29 1.06
C GLU A 153 4.52 9.18 2.56
N GLY A 154 5.39 8.46 3.31
CA GLY A 154 5.33 8.38 4.76
C GLY A 154 5.44 9.75 5.43
N LYS A 155 6.33 10.63 4.93
CA LYS A 155 6.43 12.01 5.41
C LYS A 155 5.14 12.81 5.16
N ASN A 156 4.57 12.71 3.97
CA ASN A 156 3.32 13.40 3.64
C ASN A 156 2.15 12.92 4.53
N LEU A 157 2.05 11.61 4.77
CA LEU A 157 1.06 11.03 5.67
C LEU A 157 1.25 11.52 7.11
N THR A 158 2.50 11.57 7.59
CA THR A 158 2.82 12.10 8.92
C THR A 158 2.38 13.56 9.08
N GLU A 159 2.66 14.40 8.09
CA GLU A 159 2.26 15.82 8.10
C GLU A 159 0.72 15.99 8.09
N ASP A 160 0.01 15.16 7.33
CA ASP A 160 -1.46 15.19 7.30
C ASP A 160 -2.06 14.72 8.63
N LEU A 161 -1.53 13.63 9.22
CA LEU A 161 -1.96 13.14 10.53
C LEU A 161 -1.72 14.18 11.65
N LEU A 162 -0.61 14.93 11.61
CA LEU A 162 -0.36 16.01 12.56
C LEU A 162 -1.42 17.12 12.47
N LYS A 163 -1.79 17.55 11.24
CA LYS A 163 -2.85 18.54 11.04
C LYS A 163 -4.21 18.07 11.58
N ARG A 164 -4.52 16.78 11.40
CA ARG A 164 -5.75 16.17 11.93
C ARG A 164 -5.73 16.10 13.45
N LEU A 165 -4.59 15.76 14.06
CA LEU A 165 -4.42 15.83 15.52
C LEU A 165 -4.66 17.25 16.07
N ASP A 166 -4.09 18.27 15.41
CA ASP A 166 -4.30 19.66 15.82
C ASP A 166 -5.79 20.04 15.72
N TRP A 167 -6.45 19.59 14.68
CA TRP A 167 -7.88 19.82 14.51
C TRP A 167 -8.72 19.12 15.61
N ILE A 168 -8.40 17.85 15.95
CA ILE A 168 -9.08 17.13 17.03
C ILE A 168 -8.81 17.80 18.37
N GLU A 169 -7.59 18.27 18.63
CA GLU A 169 -7.22 18.99 19.85
C GLU A 169 -8.04 20.27 20.03
N ASN A 170 -8.27 21.03 18.95
CA ASN A 170 -9.15 22.20 19.01
C ASN A 170 -10.59 21.82 19.34
N LYS A 171 -11.08 20.66 18.82
CA LYS A 171 -12.41 20.15 19.16
C LYS A 171 -12.49 19.63 20.60
N ARG A 172 -11.40 19.01 21.11
CA ARG A 172 -11.29 18.61 22.52
C ARG A 172 -11.40 19.82 23.45
N GLN A 173 -10.72 20.93 23.10
CA GLN A 173 -10.81 22.16 23.86
C GLN A 173 -12.25 22.69 23.90
N PHE A 174 -12.94 22.70 22.76
CA PHE A 174 -14.37 23.04 22.71
C PHE A 174 -15.21 22.17 23.67
N LEU A 175 -14.98 20.84 23.68
CA LEU A 175 -15.67 19.94 24.61
C LEU A 175 -15.37 20.27 26.07
N MET A 176 -14.12 20.60 26.40
CA MET A 176 -13.70 20.99 27.75
C MET A 176 -14.39 22.27 28.21
N ASP A 177 -14.46 23.28 27.35
CA ASP A 177 -15.04 24.57 27.68
C ASP A 177 -16.58 24.46 27.93
N HIS A 178 -17.24 23.51 27.25
CA HIS A 178 -18.69 23.31 27.34
C HIS A 178 -19.12 22.19 28.33
N ALA A 179 -18.16 21.51 28.96
CA ALA A 179 -18.46 20.40 29.89
C ALA A 179 -19.38 20.84 31.04
N ASN A 180 -19.13 22.01 31.60
CA ASN A 180 -19.90 22.54 32.75
C ASN A 180 -21.22 23.20 32.33
N GLU A 181 -21.37 23.66 31.09
CA GLU A 181 -22.57 24.38 30.64
C GLU A 181 -23.82 23.48 30.64
N ALA A 182 -23.67 22.19 30.36
CA ALA A 182 -24.73 21.20 30.33
C ALA A 182 -25.45 21.09 31.69
N VAL A 183 -24.68 21.11 32.79
CA VAL A 183 -25.25 21.04 34.16
C VAL A 183 -26.07 22.28 34.50
N TYR A 184 -25.54 23.48 34.21
CA TYR A 184 -26.29 24.72 34.42
C TYR A 184 -27.55 24.81 33.54
N ALA A 185 -27.47 24.38 32.31
CA ALA A 185 -28.64 24.36 31.41
C ALA A 185 -29.70 23.37 31.90
N TYR A 186 -29.30 22.21 32.42
CA TYR A 186 -30.23 21.26 33.03
C TYR A 186 -30.86 21.80 34.30
N GLU A 187 -30.08 22.35 35.21
CA GLU A 187 -30.59 22.97 36.45
C GLU A 187 -31.68 23.99 36.16
N ASN A 188 -31.44 24.91 35.21
CA ASN A 188 -32.41 25.94 34.84
C ASN A 188 -33.66 25.35 34.20
N ARG A 189 -33.53 24.38 33.28
CA ARG A 189 -34.69 23.69 32.67
C ARG A 189 -35.47 22.90 33.71
N PHE A 190 -34.79 22.19 34.60
CA PHE A 190 -35.45 21.40 35.66
C PHE A 190 -36.23 22.28 36.64
N LYS A 191 -35.63 23.37 37.12
CA LYS A 191 -36.30 24.36 37.96
C LYS A 191 -37.52 24.99 37.27
N ALA A 192 -37.38 25.41 36.00
CA ALA A 192 -38.47 25.97 35.21
C ALA A 192 -39.64 24.98 35.04
N ARG A 193 -39.31 23.70 34.74
CA ARG A 193 -40.33 22.64 34.60
C ARG A 193 -41.03 22.31 35.90
N LEU A 194 -40.33 22.33 37.05
CA LEU A 194 -40.91 22.19 38.36
C LEU A 194 -41.89 23.32 38.67
N ILE A 195 -41.53 24.57 38.42
CA ILE A 195 -42.41 25.74 38.60
C ILE A 195 -43.67 25.62 37.74
N GLU A 196 -43.55 25.21 36.49
CA GLU A 196 -44.69 25.00 35.57
C GLU A 196 -45.65 23.92 36.10
N LEU A 197 -45.11 22.77 36.55
CA LEU A 197 -45.89 21.64 37.05
C LEU A 197 -46.54 21.91 38.41
N LEU A 198 -45.91 22.70 39.26
CA LEU A 198 -46.35 22.99 40.61
C LEU A 198 -47.13 24.31 40.71
N GLY A 199 -47.15 25.15 39.67
CA GLY A 199 -47.69 26.49 39.67
C GLY A 199 -49.21 26.60 39.98
N GLY A 200 -49.91 25.47 40.09
CA GLY A 200 -51.31 25.40 40.56
C GLY A 200 -51.51 24.64 41.86
N LEU A 201 -50.44 24.10 42.47
CA LEU A 201 -50.46 23.24 43.65
C LEU A 201 -49.68 23.91 44.77
N HIS A 202 -50.29 24.17 45.93
CA HIS A 202 -49.58 24.68 47.13
C HIS A 202 -48.76 23.59 47.77
N ILE A 203 -47.83 23.01 47.05
CA ILE A 203 -46.93 21.95 47.52
C ILE A 203 -45.58 22.59 47.79
N ALA A 204 -45.09 22.42 49.02
CA ALA A 204 -43.71 22.80 49.40
C ALA A 204 -42.72 21.89 48.64
N VAL A 205 -41.82 22.49 47.88
CA VAL A 205 -40.78 21.77 47.14
C VAL A 205 -39.60 21.51 48.11
N ASP A 206 -39.18 20.25 48.21
CA ASP A 206 -37.99 19.88 48.99
C ASP A 206 -36.73 20.22 48.19
N GLU A 207 -36.07 21.32 48.55
CA GLU A 207 -34.83 21.77 47.89
C GLU A 207 -33.72 20.74 47.98
N GLY A 208 -33.67 19.94 49.05
CA GLY A 208 -32.67 18.88 49.22
C GLY A 208 -32.80 17.77 48.18
N ARG A 209 -34.07 17.43 47.81
CA ARG A 209 -34.32 16.47 46.72
C ARG A 209 -33.96 17.03 45.35
N ILE A 210 -34.22 18.31 45.11
CA ILE A 210 -33.84 18.98 43.85
C ILE A 210 -32.30 18.94 43.72
N LEU A 211 -31.54 19.29 44.72
CA LEU A 211 -30.08 19.29 44.72
C LEU A 211 -29.53 17.87 44.49
N THR A 212 -30.15 16.85 45.10
CA THR A 212 -29.76 15.46 44.91
C THR A 212 -29.95 15.02 43.43
N GLU A 213 -31.07 15.40 42.80
CA GLU A 213 -31.36 15.05 41.43
C GLU A 213 -30.41 15.78 40.47
N ILE A 214 -30.11 17.06 40.70
CA ILE A 214 -29.16 17.83 39.91
C ILE A 214 -27.75 17.23 40.07
N ALA A 215 -27.34 16.82 41.25
CA ALA A 215 -26.04 16.18 41.48
C ALA A 215 -25.93 14.83 40.76
N ALA A 216 -26.98 13.99 40.79
CA ALA A 216 -27.04 12.73 40.10
C ALA A 216 -26.97 12.90 38.56
N TYR A 217 -27.65 13.94 38.05
CA TYR A 217 -27.56 14.30 36.64
C TYR A 217 -26.18 14.81 36.26
N ALA A 218 -25.57 15.67 37.06
CA ALA A 218 -24.24 16.20 36.87
C ALA A 218 -23.21 15.06 36.78
N GLU A 219 -23.25 14.10 37.72
CA GLU A 219 -22.37 12.91 37.69
C GLU A 219 -22.58 12.06 36.42
N LYS A 220 -23.82 11.87 36.01
CA LYS A 220 -24.17 11.08 34.80
C LYS A 220 -23.70 11.73 33.50
N THR A 221 -23.70 13.06 33.44
CA THR A 221 -23.36 13.83 32.23
C THR A 221 -21.95 14.39 32.23
N ASP A 222 -21.20 14.18 33.32
CA ASP A 222 -19.80 14.59 33.40
C ASP A 222 -18.92 13.72 32.50
N PHE A 223 -18.33 14.33 31.48
CA PHE A 223 -17.38 13.72 30.56
C PHE A 223 -16.00 14.37 30.64
N THR A 224 -15.71 15.10 31.72
CA THR A 224 -14.43 15.81 31.90
C THR A 224 -13.26 14.84 31.90
N GLU A 225 -13.39 13.69 32.55
CA GLU A 225 -12.36 12.66 32.60
C GLU A 225 -12.04 12.13 31.21
N GLU A 226 -13.04 11.83 30.37
CA GLU A 226 -12.89 11.36 29.02
C GLU A 226 -12.17 12.40 28.14
N VAL A 227 -12.48 13.68 28.28
CA VAL A 227 -11.81 14.76 27.53
C VAL A 227 -10.35 14.94 27.97
N VAL A 228 -10.03 14.75 29.25
CA VAL A 228 -8.65 14.77 29.77
C VAL A 228 -7.87 13.57 29.25
N ARG A 229 -8.46 12.36 29.29
CA ARG A 229 -7.85 11.14 28.74
C ARG A 229 -7.64 11.24 27.22
N LEU A 230 -8.61 11.79 26.50
CA LEU A 230 -8.50 12.09 25.09
C LEU A 230 -7.25 12.93 24.79
N GLY A 231 -7.03 14.03 25.53
CA GLY A 231 -5.83 14.86 25.41
C GLY A 231 -4.53 14.07 25.64
N SER A 232 -4.49 13.23 26.68
CA SER A 232 -3.32 12.38 26.94
C SER A 232 -3.02 11.40 25.81
N HIS A 233 -4.06 10.81 25.19
CA HIS A 233 -3.89 9.89 24.05
C HIS A 233 -3.46 10.63 22.79
N LEU A 234 -3.96 11.84 22.54
CA LEU A 234 -3.51 12.68 21.40
C LEU A 234 -2.03 13.06 21.54
N ASP A 235 -1.57 13.39 22.73
CA ASP A 235 -0.15 13.68 23.01
C ASP A 235 0.74 12.45 22.80
N GLN A 236 0.29 11.27 23.25
CA GLN A 236 1.01 10.03 23.05
C GLN A 236 1.08 9.68 21.56
N PHE A 237 -0.03 9.84 20.83
CA PHE A 237 -0.08 9.62 19.38
C PHE A 237 0.91 10.52 18.65
N ARG A 238 0.95 11.81 18.99
CA ARG A 238 1.90 12.79 18.42
C ARG A 238 3.35 12.38 18.67
N LYS A 239 3.69 11.97 19.88
CA LYS A 239 5.04 11.52 20.25
C LYS A 239 5.46 10.29 19.44
N ILE A 240 4.58 9.31 19.29
CA ILE A 240 4.86 8.11 18.52
C ILE A 240 4.97 8.42 17.01
N LEU A 241 4.10 9.28 16.50
CA LEU A 241 4.12 9.68 15.09
C LEU A 241 5.44 10.39 14.70
N LEU A 242 6.06 11.09 15.64
CA LEU A 242 7.33 11.80 15.46
C LEU A 242 8.57 10.95 15.84
N SER A 243 8.39 9.76 16.39
CA SER A 243 9.50 8.85 16.73
C SER A 243 10.01 8.12 15.47
N ASP A 244 11.26 7.72 15.51
CA ASP A 244 11.86 6.86 14.50
C ASP A 244 11.52 5.39 14.79
N GLY A 245 10.92 4.71 13.81
CA GLY A 245 10.63 3.29 13.87
C GLY A 245 9.26 2.87 13.37
N PRO A 246 9.02 1.55 13.21
CA PRO A 246 7.76 0.99 12.71
C PRO A 246 6.72 0.92 13.85
N GLU A 247 6.00 1.99 14.07
CA GLU A 247 5.07 2.14 15.20
C GLU A 247 3.57 2.08 14.81
N GLY A 248 3.25 1.69 13.58
CA GLY A 248 1.88 1.66 13.07
C GLY A 248 0.89 0.87 13.95
N LYS A 249 1.34 -0.21 14.62
CA LYS A 249 0.50 -0.98 15.54
C LYS A 249 0.13 -0.20 16.80
N LYS A 250 1.09 0.56 17.35
CA LYS A 250 0.84 1.40 18.54
C LYS A 250 -0.08 2.56 18.21
N LEU A 251 0.09 3.17 17.03
CA LEU A 251 -0.82 4.21 16.54
C LEU A 251 -2.24 3.69 16.37
N ASN A 252 -2.43 2.50 15.80
CA ASN A 252 -3.75 1.87 15.71
C ASN A 252 -4.40 1.60 17.07
N PHE A 253 -3.61 1.15 18.06
CA PHE A 253 -4.09 0.96 19.43
C PHE A 253 -4.55 2.29 20.03
N LEU A 254 -3.75 3.35 19.90
CA LEU A 254 -4.13 4.67 20.42
C LEU A 254 -5.38 5.23 19.73
N LEU A 255 -5.57 5.01 18.42
CA LEU A 255 -6.82 5.39 17.77
C LEU A 255 -8.04 4.66 18.33
N GLN A 256 -7.90 3.40 18.78
CA GLN A 256 -8.97 2.67 19.45
C GLN A 256 -9.29 3.28 20.83
N GLU A 257 -8.27 3.63 21.62
CA GLU A 257 -8.49 4.30 22.91
C GLU A 257 -9.09 5.69 22.73
N ILE A 258 -8.57 6.51 21.80
CA ILE A 258 -9.17 7.81 21.45
C ILE A 258 -10.64 7.65 21.06
N ASN A 259 -10.96 6.70 20.20
CA ASN A 259 -12.35 6.44 19.78
C ASN A 259 -13.22 5.96 20.94
N ARG A 260 -12.67 5.24 21.90
CA ARG A 260 -13.35 4.83 23.12
C ARG A 260 -13.73 6.04 23.98
N GLU A 261 -12.79 6.95 24.25
CA GLU A 261 -13.07 8.17 25.03
C GLU A 261 -14.10 9.06 24.33
N VAL A 262 -14.03 9.20 23.00
CA VAL A 262 -15.00 9.94 22.20
C VAL A 262 -16.39 9.28 22.24
N ASN A 263 -16.49 7.94 22.25
CA ASN A 263 -17.77 7.23 22.37
C ASN A 263 -18.39 7.42 23.77
N THR A 264 -17.57 7.38 24.82
CA THR A 264 -18.03 7.60 26.19
C THR A 264 -18.52 9.04 26.36
N THR A 265 -17.79 10.02 25.81
CA THR A 265 -18.24 11.42 25.77
C THR A 265 -19.60 11.54 25.05
N ALA A 266 -19.77 10.87 23.91
CA ALA A 266 -21.04 10.86 23.19
C ALA A 266 -22.23 10.33 24.01
N SER A 267 -22.00 9.29 24.80
CA SER A 267 -23.05 8.65 25.63
C SER A 267 -23.48 9.50 26.83
N LYS A 268 -22.61 10.39 27.28
CA LYS A 268 -22.84 11.32 28.39
C LYS A 268 -23.37 12.69 27.92
N ALA A 269 -23.22 13.01 26.62
CA ALA A 269 -23.62 14.28 26.05
C ALA A 269 -25.14 14.40 25.92
N ASP A 270 -25.72 15.50 26.47
CA ASP A 270 -27.13 15.86 26.35
C ASP A 270 -27.34 17.14 25.51
N ASN A 271 -26.28 17.74 25.02
CA ASN A 271 -26.26 18.94 24.19
C ASN A 271 -25.99 18.59 22.73
N LEU A 272 -26.83 19.12 21.80
CA LEU A 272 -26.68 18.87 20.37
C LEU A 272 -25.34 19.33 19.79
N ASP A 273 -24.79 20.45 20.28
CA ASP A 273 -23.51 20.98 19.83
C ASP A 273 -22.36 20.05 20.20
N ILE A 274 -22.41 19.48 21.43
CA ILE A 274 -21.44 18.48 21.88
C ILE A 274 -21.56 17.20 21.06
N VAL A 275 -22.79 16.71 20.81
CA VAL A 275 -23.04 15.53 19.97
C VAL A 275 -22.50 15.75 18.56
N ASN A 276 -22.76 16.90 17.94
CA ASN A 276 -22.26 17.24 16.63
C ASN A 276 -20.73 17.31 16.61
N CYS A 277 -20.11 17.90 17.63
CA CYS A 277 -18.64 17.93 17.78
C CYS A 277 -18.05 16.52 17.84
N VAL A 278 -18.66 15.64 18.64
CA VAL A 278 -18.25 14.22 18.74
C VAL A 278 -18.36 13.49 17.41
N ILE A 279 -19.46 13.70 16.67
CA ILE A 279 -19.63 13.09 15.34
C ILE A 279 -18.54 13.55 14.37
N MET A 280 -18.17 14.82 14.39
CA MET A 280 -17.09 15.37 13.58
C MET A 280 -15.73 14.74 13.96
N ILE A 281 -15.43 14.60 15.25
CA ILE A 281 -14.21 13.95 15.72
C ILE A 281 -14.17 12.48 15.25
N LYS A 282 -15.26 11.73 15.40
CA LYS A 282 -15.34 10.32 14.94
C LYS A 282 -15.08 10.18 13.44
N THR A 283 -15.63 11.08 12.64
CA THR A 283 -15.39 11.10 11.20
C THR A 283 -13.93 11.32 10.87
N GLU A 284 -13.26 12.20 11.62
CA GLU A 284 -11.84 12.47 11.42
C GLU A 284 -10.94 11.31 11.89
N LEU A 285 -11.30 10.66 13.01
CA LEU A 285 -10.60 9.47 13.50
C LEU A 285 -10.65 8.31 12.50
N GLU A 286 -11.75 8.11 11.78
CA GLU A 286 -11.83 7.06 10.78
C GLU A 286 -10.90 7.34 9.59
N LYS A 287 -10.80 8.59 9.13
CA LYS A 287 -9.81 8.98 8.11
C LYS A 287 -8.37 8.75 8.59
N MET A 288 -8.07 9.11 9.85
CA MET A 288 -6.75 8.85 10.44
C MET A 288 -6.46 7.35 10.51
N ARG A 289 -7.45 6.53 10.84
CA ARG A 289 -7.31 5.08 10.90
C ARG A 289 -6.93 4.47 9.55
N GLU A 290 -7.56 4.90 8.47
CA GLU A 290 -7.22 4.47 7.11
C GLU A 290 -5.78 4.83 6.74
N GLN A 291 -5.31 6.02 7.12
CA GLN A 291 -3.94 6.44 6.85
C GLN A 291 -2.90 5.69 7.69
N VAL A 292 -3.16 5.49 8.98
CA VAL A 292 -2.26 4.75 9.88
C VAL A 292 -2.08 3.31 9.47
N GLN A 293 -3.09 2.69 8.83
CA GLN A 293 -2.94 1.35 8.26
C GLN A 293 -1.88 1.27 7.16
N ASN A 294 -1.54 2.38 6.52
CA ASN A 294 -0.53 2.46 5.46
C ASN A 294 0.85 2.89 5.97
N LEU A 295 1.01 3.13 7.27
CA LEU A 295 2.29 3.54 7.89
C LEU A 295 3.03 2.36 8.53
N GLU A 296 4.35 2.39 8.34
CA GLU A 296 5.31 1.45 8.90
C GLU A 296 6.44 2.20 9.60
#